data_d2e7df801843eab510c64c5b8ca6f295
#
_entry.id   d2e7df801843eab510c64c5b8ca6f295
#
_cell.length_a   1.000
_cell.length_b   1.000
_cell.length_c   1.000
_cell.angle_alpha   90.00
_cell.angle_beta   90.00
_cell.angle_gamma   90.00
#
_symmetry.space_group_name_H-M   'P 1'
#
loop_
_entity.id
_entity.type
_entity.pdbx_description
1 polymer ?
#
loop_
_entity_poly.entity_id
_entity_poly.type
_entity_poly.pdbx_seq_one_letter_code
_entity_poly.pdbx_strand_id
1 'polypeptide(L)'
;MRDQVQTSICVGERLHTRFEFVPVLEQRLADFIMPDVTWTGGITELKKIATMAAAYYVPVSPHDASGPINVLAGAHVMMTVPNFYKLETMRSRMDFYNAFVDTPLDVRRGELHVPTVPAWAWR
;
A
#
# COMPACT_ATOMS: atom_id res chain seq x y z
N MET A 1 -9.70 -16.58 -14.40
CA MET A 1 -8.65 -17.03 -13.45
C MET A 1 -9.20 -17.02 -12.03
N ARG A 2 -9.71 -15.89 -11.49
CA ARG A 2 -10.28 -15.82 -10.14
C ARG A 2 -11.35 -16.89 -9.88
N ASP A 3 -12.28 -17.08 -10.81
CA ASP A 3 -13.38 -18.04 -10.67
C ASP A 3 -12.93 -19.52 -10.67
N GLN A 4 -11.66 -19.78 -10.92
CA GLN A 4 -11.07 -21.13 -10.97
C GLN A 4 -10.19 -21.45 -9.75
N VAL A 5 -10.01 -20.50 -8.82
CA VAL A 5 -9.22 -20.68 -7.59
C VAL A 5 -10.07 -20.37 -6.36
N GLN A 6 -9.92 -21.21 -5.34
CA GLN A 6 -10.65 -21.05 -4.08
C GLN A 6 -9.96 -20.10 -3.09
N THR A 7 -8.67 -19.79 -3.32
CA THR A 7 -7.93 -18.84 -2.49
C THR A 7 -8.09 -17.41 -2.99
N SER A 8 -8.03 -16.45 -2.07
CA SER A 8 -8.04 -15.03 -2.43
C SER A 8 -6.80 -14.63 -3.20
N ILE A 9 -6.98 -13.81 -4.22
CA ILE A 9 -5.92 -13.31 -5.10
C ILE A 9 -5.65 -11.84 -4.78
N CYS A 10 -4.37 -11.50 -4.58
CA CYS A 10 -3.88 -10.13 -4.45
C CYS A 10 -2.90 -9.84 -5.57
N VAL A 11 -3.06 -8.71 -6.27
CA VAL A 11 -2.17 -8.29 -7.38
C VAL A 11 -1.97 -6.78 -7.38
N GLY A 12 -0.92 -6.30 -8.05
CA GLY A 12 -0.80 -4.89 -8.37
C GLY A 12 0.52 -4.22 -8.02
N GLU A 13 1.46 -4.93 -7.38
CA GLU A 13 2.77 -4.37 -7.02
C GLU A 13 3.57 -3.86 -8.22
N ARG A 14 3.30 -4.40 -9.40
CA ARG A 14 4.00 -4.05 -10.65
C ARG A 14 3.16 -3.21 -11.61
N LEU A 15 2.01 -2.74 -11.18
CA LEU A 15 1.18 -1.81 -11.95
C LEU A 15 1.57 -0.38 -11.59
N HIS A 16 1.77 0.47 -12.60
CA HIS A 16 2.38 1.79 -12.41
C HIS A 16 1.38 2.94 -12.35
N THR A 17 0.20 2.79 -12.93
CA THR A 17 -0.79 3.88 -12.98
C THR A 17 -2.19 3.35 -12.68
N ARG A 18 -3.10 4.26 -12.28
CA ARG A 18 -4.51 3.89 -12.10
C ARG A 18 -5.13 3.28 -13.35
N PHE A 19 -4.64 3.62 -14.54
CA PHE A 19 -5.16 3.08 -15.79
C PHE A 19 -4.89 1.59 -15.95
N GLU A 20 -3.78 1.11 -15.40
CA GLU A 20 -3.45 -0.33 -15.39
C GLU A 20 -4.30 -1.11 -14.37
N PHE A 21 -4.82 -0.44 -13.34
CA PHE A 21 -5.75 -1.05 -12.39
C PHE A 21 -7.19 -1.13 -12.91
N VAL A 22 -7.58 -0.32 -13.89
CA VAL A 22 -8.95 -0.34 -14.44
C VAL A 22 -9.36 -1.75 -14.88
N PRO A 23 -8.63 -2.45 -15.77
CA PRO A 23 -9.02 -3.81 -16.18
C PRO A 23 -9.03 -4.83 -15.03
N VAL A 24 -8.18 -4.66 -14.02
CA VAL A 24 -8.17 -5.53 -12.83
C VAL A 24 -9.49 -5.41 -12.07
N LEU A 25 -9.99 -4.19 -11.91
CA LEU A 25 -11.21 -3.88 -11.17
C LEU A 25 -12.47 -4.24 -11.98
N GLU A 26 -12.55 -3.80 -13.23
CA GLU A 26 -13.70 -4.03 -14.11
C GLU A 26 -13.97 -5.51 -14.37
N GLN A 27 -12.90 -6.28 -14.61
CA GLN A 27 -12.99 -7.71 -14.88
C GLN A 27 -12.93 -8.57 -13.61
N ARG A 28 -12.87 -7.95 -12.44
CA ARG A 28 -12.77 -8.64 -11.13
C ARG A 28 -11.70 -9.70 -11.11
N LEU A 29 -10.48 -9.35 -11.55
CA LEU A 29 -9.37 -10.29 -11.66
C LEU A 29 -8.71 -10.63 -10.32
N ALA A 30 -8.95 -9.83 -9.28
CA ALA A 30 -8.38 -10.00 -7.95
C ALA A 30 -9.39 -9.69 -6.84
N ASP A 31 -9.15 -10.23 -5.65
CA ASP A 31 -9.92 -9.95 -4.43
C ASP A 31 -9.36 -8.76 -3.68
N PHE A 32 -8.06 -8.52 -3.80
CA PHE A 32 -7.33 -7.41 -3.22
C PHE A 32 -6.39 -6.81 -4.27
N ILE A 33 -6.12 -5.52 -4.15
CA ILE A 33 -5.05 -4.89 -4.93
C ILE A 33 -3.94 -4.40 -4.00
N MET A 34 -2.68 -4.45 -4.51
CA MET A 34 -1.50 -4.04 -3.75
C MET A 34 -0.63 -3.04 -4.52
N PRO A 35 -1.14 -1.83 -4.74
CA PRO A 35 -0.36 -0.77 -5.39
C PRO A 35 0.81 -0.33 -4.50
N ASP A 36 1.97 -0.11 -5.10
CA ASP A 36 3.14 0.46 -4.44
C ASP A 36 3.19 1.98 -4.66
N VAL A 37 3.34 2.77 -3.62
CA VAL A 37 3.29 4.23 -3.70
C VAL A 37 4.43 4.81 -4.55
N THR A 38 5.60 4.18 -4.54
CA THR A 38 6.76 4.64 -5.33
C THR A 38 6.61 4.27 -6.81
N TRP A 39 6.05 3.09 -7.09
CA TRP A 39 5.88 2.58 -8.46
C TRP A 39 4.67 3.20 -9.16
N THR A 40 3.60 3.50 -8.45
CA THR A 40 2.40 4.09 -9.04
C THR A 40 2.51 5.59 -9.33
N GLY A 41 3.57 6.25 -8.90
CA GLY A 41 3.78 7.67 -9.15
C GLY A 41 3.45 8.59 -7.97
N GLY A 42 3.43 8.03 -6.75
CA GLY A 42 3.37 8.80 -5.51
C GLY A 42 2.00 8.81 -4.81
N ILE A 43 1.95 9.58 -3.73
CA ILE A 43 0.82 9.66 -2.79
C ILE A 43 -0.52 9.96 -3.50
N THR A 44 -0.50 10.93 -4.41
CA THR A 44 -1.73 11.36 -5.12
C THR A 44 -2.28 10.23 -6.00
N GLU A 45 -1.41 9.51 -6.69
CA GLU A 45 -1.84 8.43 -7.58
C GLU A 45 -2.32 7.23 -6.77
N LEU A 46 -1.60 6.85 -5.71
CA LEU A 46 -2.04 5.79 -4.78
C LEU A 46 -3.42 6.10 -4.21
N LYS A 47 -3.68 7.35 -3.79
CA LYS A 47 -5.00 7.78 -3.30
C LYS A 47 -6.10 7.62 -4.34
N LYS A 48 -5.82 7.98 -5.61
CA LYS A 48 -6.77 7.82 -6.71
C LYS A 48 -7.07 6.35 -7.00
N ILE A 49 -6.04 5.49 -7.00
CA ILE A 49 -6.19 4.04 -7.16
C ILE A 49 -7.07 3.47 -6.05
N ALA A 50 -6.79 3.82 -4.79
CA ALA A 50 -7.59 3.35 -3.65
C ALA A 50 -9.05 3.82 -3.72
N THR A 51 -9.28 5.08 -4.11
CA THR A 51 -10.63 5.63 -4.29
C THR A 51 -11.39 4.92 -5.41
N MET A 52 -10.70 4.65 -6.53
CA MET A 52 -11.29 3.89 -7.64
C MET A 52 -11.64 2.46 -7.20
N ALA A 53 -10.73 1.78 -6.50
CA ALA A 53 -10.97 0.44 -5.98
C ALA A 53 -12.16 0.37 -5.00
N ALA A 54 -12.35 1.41 -4.19
CA ALA A 54 -13.49 1.51 -3.27
C ALA A 54 -14.84 1.46 -4.02
N ALA A 55 -14.93 2.07 -5.20
CA ALA A 55 -16.13 2.04 -6.04
C ALA A 55 -16.46 0.62 -6.55
N TYR A 56 -15.48 -0.27 -6.61
CA TYR A 56 -15.63 -1.67 -6.98
C TYR A 56 -15.69 -2.62 -5.77
N TYR A 57 -15.73 -2.08 -4.55
CA TYR A 57 -15.66 -2.85 -3.30
C TYR A 57 -14.40 -3.72 -3.18
N VAL A 58 -13.30 -3.29 -3.80
CA VAL A 58 -12.01 -4.01 -3.73
C VAL A 58 -11.14 -3.37 -2.65
N PRO A 59 -10.73 -4.16 -1.64
CA PRO A 59 -9.83 -3.68 -0.59
C PRO A 59 -8.42 -3.46 -1.11
N VAL A 60 -7.72 -2.51 -0.47
CA VAL A 60 -6.34 -2.13 -0.80
C VAL A 60 -5.38 -2.58 0.29
N SER A 61 -4.29 -3.23 -0.13
CA SER A 61 -3.18 -3.66 0.69
C SER A 61 -1.88 -3.11 0.07
N PRO A 62 -1.43 -1.90 0.42
CA PRO A 62 -0.26 -1.31 -0.24
C PRO A 62 0.96 -2.20 -0.14
N HIS A 63 1.65 -2.35 -1.27
CA HIS A 63 2.91 -3.09 -1.36
C HIS A 63 4.06 -2.30 -0.74
N ASP A 64 4.96 -3.01 -0.06
CA ASP A 64 6.27 -2.48 0.34
C ASP A 64 7.37 -3.53 0.24
N ALA A 65 8.34 -3.22 -0.61
CA ALA A 65 9.66 -3.86 -0.67
C ALA A 65 10.76 -2.83 -0.92
N SER A 66 10.45 -1.53 -0.80
CA SER A 66 11.32 -0.41 -1.19
C SER A 66 12.03 0.26 -0.02
N GLY A 67 11.35 0.48 1.10
CA GLY A 67 11.96 1.10 2.26
C GLY A 67 11.02 1.93 3.14
N PRO A 68 11.57 2.59 4.18
CA PRO A 68 10.77 3.25 5.21
C PRO A 68 9.90 4.39 4.68
N ILE A 69 10.36 5.11 3.67
CA ILE A 69 9.59 6.19 3.04
C ILE A 69 8.36 5.63 2.33
N ASN A 70 8.51 4.49 1.63
CA ASN A 70 7.42 3.80 0.97
C ASN A 70 6.36 3.35 1.98
N VAL A 71 6.78 2.68 3.06
CA VAL A 71 5.91 2.23 4.15
C VAL A 71 5.10 3.39 4.73
N LEU A 72 5.77 4.49 5.09
CA LEU A 72 5.11 5.63 5.74
C LEU A 72 4.19 6.39 4.79
N ALA A 73 4.63 6.63 3.56
CA ALA A 73 3.78 7.27 2.55
C ALA A 73 2.52 6.44 2.27
N GLY A 74 2.66 5.12 2.13
CA GLY A 74 1.54 4.20 1.99
C GLY A 74 0.62 4.23 3.19
N ALA A 75 1.16 4.17 4.41
CA ALA A 75 0.39 4.23 5.64
C ALA A 75 -0.43 5.52 5.77
N HIS A 76 0.17 6.69 5.51
CA HIS A 76 -0.55 7.96 5.54
C HIS A 76 -1.71 8.02 4.54
N VAL A 77 -1.53 7.48 3.34
CA VAL A 77 -2.64 7.38 2.36
C VAL A 77 -3.73 6.46 2.90
N MET A 78 -3.37 5.32 3.46
CA MET A 78 -4.35 4.32 3.93
C MET A 78 -5.19 4.83 5.10
N MET A 79 -4.68 5.71 5.94
CA MET A 79 -5.48 6.36 6.99
C MET A 79 -6.60 7.26 6.44
N THR A 80 -6.60 7.55 5.15
CA THR A 80 -7.57 8.44 4.50
C THR A 80 -8.56 7.72 3.58
N VAL A 81 -8.51 6.39 3.50
CA VAL A 81 -9.36 5.59 2.60
C VAL A 81 -10.20 4.57 3.37
N PRO A 82 -11.45 4.32 2.96
CA PRO A 82 -12.35 3.43 3.69
C PRO A 82 -12.10 1.94 3.43
N ASN A 83 -11.40 1.61 2.35
CA ASN A 83 -11.18 0.25 1.87
C ASN A 83 -9.77 -0.28 2.14
N PHE A 84 -9.08 0.25 3.13
CA PHE A 84 -7.81 -0.29 3.60
C PHE A 84 -8.00 -1.67 4.23
N TYR A 85 -7.10 -2.61 3.92
CA TYR A 85 -7.10 -3.96 4.48
C TYR A 85 -5.87 -4.22 5.36
N LYS A 86 -4.69 -4.24 4.77
CA LYS A 86 -3.40 -4.46 5.46
C LYS A 86 -2.31 -3.66 4.78
N LEU A 87 -1.29 -3.29 5.53
CA LEU A 87 -0.05 -2.73 5.00
C LEU A 87 1.00 -3.85 4.94
N GLU A 88 1.58 -4.07 3.77
CA GLU A 88 2.74 -4.94 3.66
C GLU A 88 3.98 -4.20 4.18
N THR A 89 4.87 -4.93 4.86
CA THR A 89 6.22 -4.45 5.18
C THR A 89 7.17 -5.62 5.36
N MET A 90 8.45 -5.39 5.07
CA MET A 90 9.50 -6.39 5.17
C MET A 90 10.05 -6.46 6.60
N ARG A 91 9.44 -7.28 7.46
CA ARG A 91 9.87 -7.46 8.86
C ARG A 91 11.35 -7.81 8.99
N SER A 92 11.88 -8.63 8.10
CA SER A 92 13.30 -9.02 8.07
C SER A 92 14.24 -7.87 7.68
N ARG A 93 13.71 -6.76 7.20
CA ARG A 93 14.45 -5.56 6.80
C ARG A 93 14.25 -4.37 7.75
N MET A 94 13.56 -4.56 8.85
CA MET A 94 13.20 -3.45 9.74
C MET A 94 14.43 -2.69 10.27
N ASP A 95 15.48 -3.42 10.66
CA ASP A 95 16.74 -2.78 11.11
C ASP A 95 17.38 -1.98 9.98
N PHE A 96 17.37 -2.52 8.76
CA PHE A 96 17.85 -1.82 7.57
C PHE A 96 16.99 -0.57 7.28
N TYR A 97 15.68 -0.66 7.34
CA TYR A 97 14.79 0.48 7.13
C TYR A 97 15.07 1.59 8.16
N ASN A 98 15.21 1.22 9.41
CA ASN A 98 15.45 2.16 10.51
C ASN A 98 16.84 2.83 10.45
N ALA A 99 17.79 2.27 9.70
CA ALA A 99 19.08 2.90 9.47
C ALA A 99 19.04 4.14 8.55
N PHE A 100 17.93 4.34 7.82
CA PHE A 100 17.75 5.47 6.90
C PHE A 100 16.83 6.57 7.44
N VAL A 101 16.37 6.46 8.66
CA VAL A 101 15.41 7.42 9.24
C VAL A 101 15.86 7.81 10.65
N ASP A 102 15.70 9.08 11.01
CA ASP A 102 16.06 9.56 12.36
C ASP A 102 15.07 9.05 13.41
N THR A 103 13.82 8.85 13.01
CA THR A 103 12.78 8.26 13.87
C THR A 103 12.43 6.87 13.34
N PRO A 104 12.79 5.80 14.05
CA PRO A 104 12.48 4.44 13.64
C PRO A 104 10.99 4.19 13.44
N LEU A 105 10.66 3.29 12.50
CA LEU A 105 9.29 2.81 12.32
C LEU A 105 8.80 2.13 13.60
N ASP A 106 7.74 2.63 14.17
CA ASP A 106 7.15 2.10 15.40
C ASP A 106 6.12 1.01 15.08
N VAL A 107 6.60 -0.22 14.97
CA VAL A 107 5.75 -1.39 14.73
C VAL A 107 5.60 -2.20 16.01
N ARG A 108 4.40 -2.23 16.57
CA ARG A 108 4.08 -2.94 17.80
C ARG A 108 2.87 -3.84 17.62
N ARG A 109 2.98 -5.10 18.01
CA ARG A 109 1.88 -6.09 17.97
C ARG A 109 1.20 -6.22 16.60
N GLY A 110 1.95 -6.00 15.51
CA GLY A 110 1.42 -6.05 14.15
C GLY A 110 0.77 -4.76 13.66
N GLU A 111 0.89 -3.68 14.42
CA GLU A 111 0.39 -2.35 14.08
C GLU A 111 1.55 -1.38 13.84
N LEU A 112 1.48 -0.61 12.76
CA LEU A 112 2.37 0.50 12.50
C LEU A 112 1.75 1.79 13.07
N HIS A 113 2.43 2.38 14.05
CA HIS A 113 2.05 3.68 14.59
C HIS A 113 2.56 4.79 13.69
N VAL A 114 1.65 5.40 12.95
CA VAL A 114 1.99 6.48 12.02
C VAL A 114 2.33 7.74 12.81
N PRO A 115 3.49 8.39 12.56
CA PRO A 115 3.87 9.60 13.29
C PRO A 115 2.89 10.74 13.03
N THR A 116 2.59 11.50 14.07
CA THR A 116 1.72 12.68 14.01
C THR A 116 2.44 13.97 13.64
N VAL A 117 3.77 13.93 13.54
CA VAL A 117 4.60 15.02 13.03
C VAL A 117 4.44 15.13 11.51
N PRO A 118 4.72 16.31 10.89
CA PRO A 118 4.68 16.43 9.44
C PRO A 118 5.45 15.30 8.76
N ALA A 119 4.84 14.64 7.78
CA ALA A 119 5.35 13.41 7.16
C ALA A 119 6.78 13.52 6.58
N TRP A 120 7.25 14.72 6.34
CA TRP A 120 8.57 15.02 5.78
C TRP A 120 9.51 15.73 6.76
N ALA A 121 9.21 15.67 8.06
CA ALA A 121 10.13 16.15 9.11
C ALA A 121 11.29 15.17 9.35
N TRP A 122 11.83 14.63 8.26
CA TRP A 122 13.08 13.88 8.27
C TRP A 122 14.24 14.86 8.21
N ARG A 123 15.09 14.83 9.18
CA ARG A 123 16.37 15.52 9.13
C ARG A 123 17.46 14.55 8.75
#